data_d75eb466a6f485f0b9137a52e66403b6
#
_entry.id   d75eb466a6f485f0b9137a52e66403b6
#
_cell.length_a   1.000
_cell.length_b   1.000
_cell.length_c   1.000
_cell.angle_alpha   90.00
_cell.angle_beta   90.00
_cell.angle_gamma   90.00
#
_symmetry.space_group_name_H-M   'P 1'
#
loop_
_entity.id
_entity.type
_entity.pdbx_description
1 polymer ?
#
loop_
_entity_poly.entity_id
_entity_poly.type
_entity_poly.pdbx_seq_one_letter_code
_entity_poly.pdbx_strand_id
1 'polypeptide(L)'
;MSGKRKLVVLFGANGYVGRAIAKEFVRRGTVELTAISRSGVPPPNEEGKNGKSSSSSWTDKIKWVAADSTKPDTYAEHLQGASCIVTSIGVLPFGISKEDCYKGNADTNIIPAKTAQKVHGLNRFVAVGASLGVAGALVPGAKPYIEGKMAVENFAKNEFVRGGNNDHTIARSTDSNSNSNSNSNSASPPTTPPLAVVVKPGGVSGTKRVGENLNLPLWMLMDPVTMVMKRLGKFGMENSPVRVERVAKAVVNAALSDDEARFSSGGYVEISNEELLTNPKYDF
;
A
#
# COMPACT_ATOMS: atom_id res chain seq x y z
N MET A 1 -18.47 11.30 -22.65
CA MET A 1 -17.13 11.84 -22.36
C MET A 1 -16.37 10.81 -21.56
N SER A 2 -15.35 10.16 -22.13
CA SER A 2 -14.50 9.20 -21.38
C SER A 2 -13.58 10.02 -20.49
N GLY A 3 -13.90 10.17 -19.22
CA GLY A 3 -13.03 10.79 -18.25
C GLY A 3 -11.69 10.03 -18.20
N LYS A 4 -10.55 10.74 -18.14
CA LYS A 4 -9.23 10.15 -17.96
C LYS A 4 -9.23 9.28 -16.72
N ARG A 5 -8.82 8.02 -16.84
CA ARG A 5 -8.73 7.10 -15.69
C ARG A 5 -7.72 7.64 -14.68
N LYS A 6 -8.01 7.48 -13.39
CA LYS A 6 -7.06 7.82 -12.32
C LYS A 6 -5.84 6.91 -12.43
N LEU A 7 -4.64 7.46 -12.28
CA LEU A 7 -3.39 6.69 -12.21
C LEU A 7 -3.12 6.30 -10.75
N VAL A 8 -2.91 5.01 -10.50
CA VAL A 8 -2.45 4.48 -9.21
C VAL A 8 -1.07 3.88 -9.38
N VAL A 9 -0.16 4.18 -8.45
CA VAL A 9 1.18 3.57 -8.44
C VAL A 9 1.30 2.63 -7.26
N LEU A 10 1.59 1.34 -7.53
CA LEU A 10 1.71 0.28 -6.54
C LEU A 10 3.15 -0.18 -6.39
N PHE A 11 3.74 0.05 -5.24
CA PHE A 11 5.04 -0.50 -4.85
C PHE A 11 4.89 -1.86 -4.18
N GLY A 12 5.75 -2.81 -4.57
CA GLY A 12 5.72 -4.17 -4.04
C GLY A 12 4.74 -5.11 -4.75
N ALA A 13 4.33 -4.79 -5.98
CA ALA A 13 3.35 -5.56 -6.75
C ALA A 13 3.72 -7.04 -6.97
N ASN A 14 5.01 -7.40 -6.94
CA ASN A 14 5.47 -8.79 -7.05
C ASN A 14 5.42 -9.57 -5.73
N GLY A 15 5.18 -8.87 -4.60
CA GLY A 15 4.99 -9.52 -3.30
C GLY A 15 3.66 -10.27 -3.21
N TYR A 16 3.53 -11.13 -2.20
CA TYR A 16 2.32 -11.93 -1.99
C TYR A 16 1.05 -11.08 -1.88
N VAL A 17 1.05 -10.07 -1.02
CA VAL A 17 -0.07 -9.14 -0.86
C VAL A 17 -0.20 -8.21 -2.08
N GLY A 18 0.92 -7.72 -2.61
CA GLY A 18 0.93 -6.81 -3.75
C GLY A 18 0.30 -7.40 -5.01
N ARG A 19 0.52 -8.70 -5.28
CA ARG A 19 -0.15 -9.40 -6.39
C ARG A 19 -1.67 -9.42 -6.24
N ALA A 20 -2.16 -9.69 -5.03
CA ALA A 20 -3.59 -9.68 -4.77
C ALA A 20 -4.20 -8.29 -4.96
N ILE A 21 -3.50 -7.24 -4.51
CA ILE A 21 -3.90 -5.84 -4.72
C ILE A 21 -3.92 -5.51 -6.22
N ALA A 22 -2.88 -5.89 -6.96
CA ALA A 22 -2.79 -5.64 -8.40
C ALA A 22 -3.92 -6.33 -9.17
N LYS A 23 -4.20 -7.61 -8.86
CA LYS A 23 -5.34 -8.36 -9.43
C LYS A 23 -6.67 -7.68 -9.14
N GLU A 24 -6.89 -7.18 -7.93
CA GLU A 24 -8.13 -6.51 -7.55
C GLU A 24 -8.29 -5.17 -8.29
N PHE A 25 -7.23 -4.38 -8.48
CA PHE A 25 -7.29 -3.18 -9.34
C PHE A 25 -7.67 -3.51 -10.78
N VAL A 26 -7.05 -4.54 -11.35
CA VAL A 26 -7.37 -5.00 -12.72
C VAL A 26 -8.81 -5.50 -12.82
N ARG A 27 -9.29 -6.24 -11.82
CA ARG A 27 -10.67 -6.74 -11.77
C ARG A 27 -11.68 -5.59 -11.78
N ARG A 28 -11.38 -4.49 -11.07
CA ARG A 28 -12.26 -3.30 -11.07
C ARG A 28 -12.19 -2.51 -12.36
N GLY A 29 -11.05 -2.48 -13.03
CA GLY A 29 -10.89 -1.87 -14.36
C GLY A 29 -11.09 -0.35 -14.40
N THR A 30 -11.11 0.34 -13.25
CA THR A 30 -11.44 1.77 -13.13
C THR A 30 -10.24 2.70 -13.16
N VAL A 31 -9.02 2.15 -13.08
CA VAL A 31 -7.77 2.92 -13.03
C VAL A 31 -6.75 2.45 -14.06
N GLU A 32 -5.77 3.29 -14.32
CA GLU A 32 -4.48 2.90 -14.87
C GLU A 32 -3.57 2.51 -13.71
N LEU A 33 -2.93 1.34 -13.78
CA LEU A 33 -2.06 0.82 -12.73
C LEU A 33 -0.62 0.76 -13.21
N THR A 34 0.27 1.46 -12.51
CA THR A 34 1.72 1.29 -12.64
C THR A 34 2.22 0.48 -11.44
N ALA A 35 2.84 -0.66 -11.72
CA ALA A 35 3.39 -1.57 -10.71
C ALA A 35 4.90 -1.44 -10.66
N ILE A 36 5.44 -1.05 -9.51
CA ILE A 36 6.87 -0.86 -9.30
C ILE A 36 7.41 -2.03 -8.48
N SER A 37 8.45 -2.67 -9.01
CA SER A 37 9.19 -3.73 -8.36
C SER A 37 10.65 -3.70 -8.76
N ARG A 38 11.54 -4.32 -7.99
CA ARG A 38 12.98 -4.34 -8.30
C ARG A 38 13.30 -4.97 -9.64
N SER A 39 12.55 -5.98 -10.06
CA SER A 39 12.75 -6.65 -11.35
C SER A 39 12.06 -5.95 -12.51
N GLY A 40 10.96 -5.23 -12.27
CA GLY A 40 10.09 -4.70 -13.32
C GLY A 40 9.39 -5.77 -14.17
N VAL A 41 9.61 -7.04 -13.86
CA VAL A 41 9.03 -8.16 -14.60
C VAL A 41 7.74 -8.59 -13.93
N PRO A 42 6.64 -8.79 -14.69
CA PRO A 42 5.41 -9.33 -14.15
C PRO A 42 5.64 -10.73 -13.55
N PRO A 43 4.86 -11.11 -12.52
CA PRO A 43 4.93 -12.48 -12.00
C PRO A 43 4.49 -13.47 -13.08
N PRO A 44 5.07 -14.70 -13.09
CA PRO A 44 4.64 -15.71 -14.05
C PRO A 44 3.14 -15.99 -13.90
N ASN A 45 2.49 -16.22 -15.05
CA ASN A 45 1.05 -16.51 -15.09
C ASN A 45 0.71 -17.77 -14.31
N GLU A 46 -0.23 -17.66 -13.37
CA GLU A 46 -0.69 -18.77 -12.54
C GLU A 46 -1.67 -19.71 -13.30
N GLU A 47 -2.18 -19.25 -14.44
CA GLU A 47 -3.26 -19.91 -15.19
C GLU A 47 -2.80 -20.96 -16.23
N GLY A 48 -1.48 -21.22 -16.33
CA GLY A 48 -0.89 -22.02 -17.42
C GLY A 48 -0.90 -23.55 -17.28
N LYS A 49 -1.57 -24.17 -16.29
CA LYS A 49 -1.51 -25.63 -16.11
C LYS A 49 -2.56 -26.45 -16.87
N ASN A 50 -3.59 -25.83 -17.43
CA ASN A 50 -4.69 -26.55 -18.11
C ASN A 50 -4.80 -26.27 -19.63
N GLY A 51 -3.73 -25.86 -20.31
CA GLY A 51 -3.67 -25.86 -21.77
C GLY A 51 -4.68 -24.97 -22.52
N LYS A 52 -5.53 -24.21 -21.84
CA LYS A 52 -6.40 -23.22 -22.47
C LYS A 52 -5.75 -21.85 -22.35
N SER A 53 -5.08 -21.46 -23.43
CA SER A 53 -4.70 -20.05 -23.69
C SER A 53 -5.98 -19.22 -23.74
N SER A 54 -6.41 -18.67 -22.62
CA SER A 54 -7.49 -17.71 -22.61
C SER A 54 -6.94 -16.30 -22.53
N SER A 55 -7.40 -15.48 -23.45
CA SER A 55 -7.47 -14.00 -23.43
C SER A 55 -6.63 -13.28 -22.36
N SER A 56 -5.78 -12.34 -22.80
CA SER A 56 -4.94 -11.38 -22.07
C SER A 56 -4.81 -11.62 -20.55
N SER A 57 -3.60 -11.96 -20.11
CA SER A 57 -3.27 -12.08 -18.70
C SER A 57 -3.61 -10.79 -17.94
N TRP A 58 -4.00 -10.89 -16.67
CA TRP A 58 -4.19 -9.72 -15.82
C TRP A 58 -2.94 -8.83 -15.76
N THR A 59 -1.76 -9.42 -15.93
CA THR A 59 -0.48 -8.72 -15.96
C THR A 59 -0.31 -7.80 -17.17
N ASP A 60 -0.97 -8.11 -18.30
CA ASP A 60 -0.90 -7.32 -19.54
C ASP A 60 -1.63 -5.97 -19.41
N LYS A 61 -2.48 -5.83 -18.41
CA LYS A 61 -3.25 -4.61 -18.12
C LYS A 61 -2.51 -3.64 -17.18
N ILE A 62 -1.26 -3.95 -16.84
CA ILE A 62 -0.46 -3.22 -15.85
C ILE A 62 0.83 -2.75 -16.50
N LYS A 63 1.21 -1.50 -16.27
CA LYS A 63 2.54 -0.99 -16.62
C LYS A 63 3.52 -1.45 -15.54
N TRP A 64 4.45 -2.34 -15.88
CA TRP A 64 5.50 -2.82 -14.99
C TRP A 64 6.76 -1.96 -15.12
N VAL A 65 7.34 -1.57 -13.98
CA VAL A 65 8.53 -0.71 -13.92
C VAL A 65 9.56 -1.33 -12.98
N ALA A 66 10.80 -1.42 -13.46
CA ALA A 66 11.94 -1.81 -12.65
C ALA A 66 12.47 -0.60 -11.89
N ALA A 67 12.34 -0.61 -10.55
CA ALA A 67 12.87 0.45 -9.73
C ALA A 67 13.10 0.00 -8.28
N ASP A 68 14.00 0.69 -7.60
CA ASP A 68 14.26 0.55 -6.17
C ASP A 68 13.48 1.60 -5.39
N SER A 69 12.55 1.16 -4.55
CA SER A 69 11.71 2.05 -3.74
C SER A 69 12.50 2.98 -2.80
N THR A 70 13.76 2.66 -2.51
CA THR A 70 14.65 3.51 -1.70
C THR A 70 15.42 4.54 -2.53
N LYS A 71 15.32 4.49 -3.87
CA LYS A 71 16.04 5.35 -4.80
C LYS A 71 15.07 6.16 -5.68
N PRO A 72 14.65 7.36 -5.24
CA PRO A 72 13.67 8.19 -5.95
C PRO A 72 13.94 8.39 -7.42
N ASP A 73 15.19 8.58 -7.80
CA ASP A 73 15.59 8.83 -9.20
C ASP A 73 15.21 7.70 -10.16
N THR A 74 14.99 6.49 -9.62
CA THR A 74 14.61 5.32 -10.43
C THR A 74 13.13 5.26 -10.76
N TYR A 75 12.27 6.08 -10.11
CA TYR A 75 10.81 5.99 -10.30
C TYR A 75 10.07 7.34 -10.25
N ALA A 76 10.73 8.45 -9.93
CA ALA A 76 10.04 9.73 -9.75
C ALA A 76 9.20 10.14 -10.96
N GLU A 77 9.69 9.90 -12.18
CA GLU A 77 8.97 10.20 -13.42
C GLU A 77 7.64 9.42 -13.53
N HIS A 78 7.57 8.21 -12.95
CA HIS A 78 6.39 7.36 -12.99
C HIS A 78 5.31 7.75 -11.97
N LEU A 79 5.61 8.71 -11.10
CA LEU A 79 4.64 9.27 -10.14
C LEU A 79 3.86 10.43 -10.75
N GLN A 80 4.26 10.94 -11.92
CA GLN A 80 3.61 12.09 -12.54
C GLN A 80 2.15 11.80 -12.88
N GLY A 81 1.24 12.62 -12.35
CA GLY A 81 -0.20 12.47 -12.55
C GLY A 81 -0.83 11.35 -11.73
N ALA A 82 -0.08 10.71 -10.81
CA ALA A 82 -0.66 9.74 -9.89
C ALA A 82 -1.69 10.40 -8.97
N SER A 83 -2.82 9.74 -8.78
CA SER A 83 -3.88 10.14 -7.83
C SER A 83 -3.73 9.45 -6.47
N CYS A 84 -3.02 8.33 -6.43
CA CYS A 84 -2.78 7.56 -5.22
C CYS A 84 -1.49 6.77 -5.33
N ILE A 85 -0.75 6.68 -4.23
CA ILE A 85 0.36 5.75 -4.07
C ILE A 85 -0.05 4.65 -3.08
N VAL A 86 0.23 3.41 -3.46
CA VAL A 86 -0.01 2.23 -2.62
C VAL A 86 1.33 1.54 -2.35
N THR A 87 1.62 1.22 -1.09
CA THR A 87 2.81 0.46 -0.73
C THR A 87 2.45 -0.83 0.01
N SER A 88 3.01 -1.94 -0.46
CA SER A 88 2.80 -3.27 0.10
C SER A 88 4.11 -4.04 0.32
N ILE A 89 5.21 -3.29 0.51
CA ILE A 89 6.53 -3.88 0.72
C ILE A 89 6.68 -4.27 2.18
N GLY A 90 7.27 -5.44 2.41
CA GLY A 90 7.63 -5.93 3.71
C GLY A 90 8.53 -7.15 3.63
N VAL A 91 9.42 -7.28 4.58
CA VAL A 91 10.32 -8.41 4.74
C VAL A 91 10.16 -9.00 6.12
N LEU A 92 10.18 -10.34 6.22
CA LEU A 92 10.10 -11.03 7.50
C LEU A 92 11.48 -11.01 8.19
N PRO A 93 11.53 -11.07 9.54
CA PRO A 93 12.76 -10.94 10.32
C PRO A 93 13.61 -12.23 10.35
N PHE A 94 13.59 -13.01 9.29
CA PHE A 94 14.28 -14.29 9.22
C PHE A 94 15.39 -14.25 8.17
N GLY A 95 16.63 -14.58 8.58
CA GLY A 95 17.76 -14.67 7.67
C GLY A 95 18.29 -13.34 7.12
N ILE A 96 17.94 -12.22 7.73
CA ILE A 96 18.39 -10.88 7.36
C ILE A 96 18.90 -10.10 8.57
N SER A 97 19.71 -9.07 8.33
CA SER A 97 20.16 -8.17 9.40
C SER A 97 18.99 -7.38 10.02
N LYS A 98 19.16 -6.92 11.27
CA LYS A 98 18.16 -6.06 11.92
C LYS A 98 17.93 -4.77 11.14
N GLU A 99 19.00 -4.20 10.60
CA GLU A 99 18.96 -2.98 9.81
C GLU A 99 18.20 -3.18 8.49
N ASP A 100 18.47 -4.24 7.75
CA ASP A 100 17.77 -4.55 6.51
C ASP A 100 16.31 -4.90 6.76
N CYS A 101 16.00 -5.53 7.90
CA CYS A 101 14.63 -5.80 8.30
C CYS A 101 13.88 -4.49 8.57
N TYR A 102 14.48 -3.55 9.30
CA TYR A 102 13.88 -2.24 9.53
C TYR A 102 13.70 -1.47 8.22
N LYS A 103 14.76 -1.29 7.43
CA LYS A 103 14.73 -0.60 6.13
C LYS A 103 13.70 -1.20 5.18
N GLY A 104 13.65 -2.52 5.09
CA GLY A 104 12.72 -3.26 4.24
C GLY A 104 11.25 -3.14 4.66
N ASN A 105 10.96 -2.68 5.88
CA ASN A 105 9.60 -2.46 6.37
C ASN A 105 9.25 -0.98 6.55
N ALA A 106 10.23 -0.08 6.74
CA ALA A 106 10.06 1.36 6.90
C ALA A 106 10.37 2.11 5.60
N ASP A 107 11.65 2.22 5.24
CA ASP A 107 12.15 3.11 4.20
C ASP A 107 11.54 2.79 2.83
N THR A 108 11.42 1.51 2.50
CA THR A 108 10.81 1.05 1.24
C THR A 108 9.36 1.49 1.03
N ASN A 109 8.66 1.91 2.09
CA ASN A 109 7.29 2.40 2.05
C ASN A 109 7.22 3.92 2.25
N ILE A 110 8.07 4.48 3.12
CA ILE A 110 8.06 5.90 3.47
C ILE A 110 8.66 6.75 2.34
N ILE A 111 9.82 6.35 1.80
CA ILE A 111 10.52 7.13 0.77
C ILE A 111 9.65 7.36 -0.47
N PRO A 112 8.96 6.35 -1.04
CA PRO A 112 8.06 6.56 -2.16
C PRO A 112 6.94 7.56 -1.85
N ALA A 113 6.34 7.47 -0.66
CA ALA A 113 5.26 8.37 -0.27
C ALA A 113 5.75 9.82 -0.08
N LYS A 114 6.91 10.01 0.55
CA LYS A 114 7.56 11.33 0.66
C LYS A 114 7.89 11.92 -0.71
N THR A 115 8.44 11.09 -1.60
CA THR A 115 8.79 11.52 -2.97
C THR A 115 7.55 11.97 -3.73
N ALA A 116 6.48 11.18 -3.70
CA ALA A 116 5.25 11.49 -4.39
C ALA A 116 4.60 12.78 -3.87
N GLN A 117 4.58 12.98 -2.55
CA GLN A 117 4.03 14.17 -1.93
C GLN A 117 4.86 15.42 -2.28
N LYS A 118 6.19 15.33 -2.17
CA LYS A 118 7.10 16.44 -2.39
C LYS A 118 7.19 16.88 -3.85
N VAL A 119 7.28 15.92 -4.78
CA VAL A 119 7.55 16.19 -6.20
C VAL A 119 6.27 16.46 -6.98
N HIS A 120 5.17 15.81 -6.63
CA HIS A 120 3.94 15.82 -7.41
C HIS A 120 2.70 16.30 -6.63
N GLY A 121 2.86 16.73 -5.37
CA GLY A 121 1.75 17.19 -4.54
C GLY A 121 0.69 16.11 -4.30
N LEU A 122 1.10 14.82 -4.34
CA LEU A 122 0.19 13.71 -4.15
C LEU A 122 -0.41 13.73 -2.75
N ASN A 123 -1.73 13.63 -2.67
CA ASN A 123 -2.49 13.76 -1.43
C ASN A 123 -3.13 12.45 -0.93
N ARG A 124 -2.90 11.30 -1.58
CA ARG A 124 -3.44 10.01 -1.14
C ARG A 124 -2.35 8.94 -1.04
N PHE A 125 -2.18 8.40 0.17
CA PHE A 125 -1.25 7.34 0.48
C PHE A 125 -1.95 6.17 1.15
N VAL A 126 -1.78 4.95 0.63
CA VAL A 126 -2.31 3.73 1.24
C VAL A 126 -1.16 2.76 1.50
N ALA A 127 -0.99 2.33 2.73
CA ALA A 127 0.05 1.39 3.13
C ALA A 127 -0.52 0.10 3.70
N VAL A 128 0.13 -1.02 3.39
CA VAL A 128 -0.08 -2.28 4.10
C VAL A 128 0.83 -2.33 5.32
N GLY A 129 0.24 -2.08 6.46
CA GLY A 129 0.85 -2.20 7.78
C GLY A 129 0.84 -3.62 8.31
N ALA A 130 0.74 -3.74 9.62
CA ALA A 130 0.51 -5.01 10.32
C ALA A 130 -0.24 -4.74 11.64
N SER A 131 -1.15 -5.62 12.02
CA SER A 131 -1.63 -5.67 13.40
C SER A 131 -0.51 -6.25 14.26
N LEU A 132 0.05 -5.40 15.11
CA LEU A 132 1.21 -5.74 15.95
C LEU A 132 0.76 -6.25 17.32
N GLY A 133 -0.27 -7.09 17.34
CA GLY A 133 -0.74 -7.70 18.58
C GLY A 133 0.37 -8.46 19.33
N VAL A 134 0.07 -8.95 20.51
CA VAL A 134 1.01 -9.69 21.38
C VAL A 134 1.73 -10.82 20.66
N ALA A 135 1.08 -11.46 19.68
CA ALA A 135 1.69 -12.51 18.87
C ALA A 135 2.94 -12.03 18.09
N GLY A 136 2.94 -10.81 17.58
CA GLY A 136 4.12 -10.23 16.92
C GLY A 136 5.29 -9.99 17.89
N ALA A 137 4.99 -9.61 19.14
CA ALA A 137 5.99 -9.37 20.16
C ALA A 137 6.66 -10.68 20.66
N LEU A 138 5.98 -11.82 20.53
CA LEU A 138 6.48 -13.13 20.96
C LEU A 138 7.42 -13.79 19.93
N VAL A 139 7.52 -13.26 18.71
CA VAL A 139 8.44 -13.81 17.69
C VAL A 139 9.86 -13.32 17.94
N PRO A 140 10.82 -14.21 18.21
CA PRO A 140 12.20 -13.81 18.41
C PRO A 140 12.74 -13.04 17.19
N GLY A 141 13.39 -11.91 17.45
CA GLY A 141 13.94 -11.07 16.38
C GLY A 141 12.93 -10.18 15.63
N ALA A 142 11.65 -10.19 16.00
CA ALA A 142 10.61 -9.39 15.34
C ALA A 142 10.70 -7.88 15.61
N LYS A 143 11.48 -7.43 16.60
CA LYS A 143 11.57 -6.02 16.99
C LYS A 143 11.83 -5.07 15.80
N PRO A 144 12.81 -5.27 14.91
CA PRO A 144 13.05 -4.40 13.77
C PRO A 144 11.88 -4.38 12.75
N TYR A 145 11.20 -5.52 12.58
CA TYR A 145 9.98 -5.61 11.79
C TYR A 145 8.86 -4.74 12.35
N ILE A 146 8.62 -4.86 13.66
CA ILE A 146 7.60 -4.09 14.37
C ILE A 146 7.92 -2.59 14.28
N GLU A 147 9.16 -2.21 14.61
CA GLU A 147 9.62 -0.81 14.54
C GLU A 147 9.47 -0.24 13.12
N GLY A 148 9.82 -1.01 12.08
CA GLY A 148 9.64 -0.60 10.69
C GLY A 148 8.17 -0.38 10.32
N LYS A 149 7.26 -1.25 10.73
CA LYS A 149 5.82 -1.08 10.48
C LYS A 149 5.23 0.10 11.25
N MET A 150 5.66 0.29 12.51
CA MET A 150 5.27 1.46 13.31
C MET A 150 5.80 2.78 12.69
N ALA A 151 6.99 2.78 12.11
CA ALA A 151 7.55 3.94 11.44
C ALA A 151 6.68 4.39 10.26
N VAL A 152 6.16 3.45 9.45
CA VAL A 152 5.22 3.75 8.35
C VAL A 152 3.92 4.36 8.89
N GLU A 153 3.37 3.80 9.96
CA GLU A 153 2.16 4.31 10.60
C GLU A 153 2.36 5.72 11.16
N ASN A 154 3.46 5.94 11.87
CA ASN A 154 3.82 7.24 12.42
C ASN A 154 4.04 8.28 11.31
N PHE A 155 4.72 7.91 10.23
CA PHE A 155 4.87 8.77 9.06
C PHE A 155 3.51 9.14 8.45
N ALA A 156 2.64 8.15 8.22
CA ALA A 156 1.33 8.37 7.66
C ALA A 156 0.51 9.35 8.51
N LYS A 157 0.49 9.15 9.83
CA LYS A 157 -0.30 9.91 10.79
C LYS A 157 0.25 11.32 11.07
N ASN A 158 1.56 11.47 11.17
CA ASN A 158 2.18 12.69 11.69
C ASN A 158 2.87 13.53 10.63
N GLU A 159 3.39 12.93 9.56
CA GLU A 159 4.13 13.64 8.52
C GLU A 159 3.30 13.78 7.24
N PHE A 160 2.79 12.67 6.67
CA PHE A 160 2.09 12.72 5.40
C PHE A 160 0.83 13.60 5.47
N VAL A 161 -0.01 13.41 6.49
CA VAL A 161 -1.25 14.18 6.65
C VAL A 161 -0.97 15.64 6.96
N ARG A 162 0.08 15.94 7.73
CA ARG A 162 0.42 17.32 8.13
C ARG A 162 1.29 18.05 7.08
N GLY A 163 2.10 17.33 6.33
CA GLY A 163 3.04 17.91 5.36
C GLY A 163 2.35 18.62 4.19
N GLY A 164 1.10 18.27 3.89
CA GLY A 164 0.29 19.00 2.91
C GLY A 164 -0.14 20.40 3.38
N ASN A 165 -0.05 20.69 4.68
CA ASN A 165 -0.49 21.96 5.25
C ASN A 165 0.62 22.96 5.54
N ASN A 166 1.90 22.54 5.54
CA ASN A 166 3.00 23.37 6.05
C ASN A 166 3.67 24.28 5.01
N ASP A 167 3.49 24.04 3.71
CA ASP A 167 4.12 24.89 2.68
C ASP A 167 3.36 26.21 2.41
N HIS A 168 2.15 26.37 2.95
CA HIS A 168 1.34 27.58 2.72
C HIS A 168 1.36 28.61 3.85
N THR A 169 1.97 28.31 5.02
CA THR A 169 1.95 29.23 6.18
C THR A 169 3.24 30.04 6.35
N ILE A 170 4.33 29.71 5.66
CA ILE A 170 5.62 30.44 5.80
C ILE A 170 5.74 31.63 4.84
N ALA A 171 4.86 31.79 3.86
CA ALA A 171 4.91 32.87 2.88
C ALA A 171 4.06 34.12 3.24
N ARG A 172 3.64 34.28 4.50
CA ARG A 172 2.81 35.43 4.92
C ARG A 172 3.36 36.18 6.13
N SER A 173 4.67 36.39 6.20
CA SER A 173 5.19 37.45 7.06
C SER A 173 6.45 38.04 6.43
N THR A 174 6.35 39.37 6.17
CA THR A 174 7.42 40.34 5.82
C THR A 174 8.05 40.17 4.43
N ASP A 175 7.71 40.96 3.48
CA ASP A 175 8.29 42.20 3.03
C ASP A 175 7.70 42.64 1.68
N SER A 176 7.14 43.84 1.69
CA SER A 176 6.82 44.63 0.53
C SER A 176 8.12 45.07 -0.16
N ASN A 177 8.23 44.82 -1.44
CA ASN A 177 9.14 45.42 -2.42
C ASN A 177 10.21 44.49 -2.99
N SER A 178 9.85 43.82 -4.08
CA SER A 178 10.75 43.69 -5.24
C SER A 178 10.02 43.07 -6.42
N ASN A 179 9.91 43.85 -7.49
CA ASN A 179 9.46 43.50 -8.82
C ASN A 179 10.42 42.45 -9.43
N SER A 180 10.00 41.22 -9.58
CA SER A 180 10.66 40.24 -10.43
C SER A 180 9.65 39.31 -11.07
N ASN A 181 9.44 39.54 -12.37
CA ASN A 181 8.71 38.72 -13.30
C ASN A 181 9.41 37.35 -13.43
N SER A 182 8.96 36.36 -12.68
CA SER A 182 9.33 34.97 -12.90
C SER A 182 8.04 34.17 -13.14
N ASN A 183 7.83 33.79 -14.40
CA ASN A 183 6.82 32.83 -14.84
C ASN A 183 7.11 31.46 -14.21
N SER A 184 6.72 31.26 -12.97
CA SER A 184 6.67 29.95 -12.37
C SER A 184 5.27 29.38 -12.58
N ASN A 185 5.16 28.34 -13.39
CA ASN A 185 4.00 27.47 -13.49
C ASN A 185 3.81 26.78 -12.12
N SER A 186 3.26 27.50 -11.16
CA SER A 186 2.86 26.94 -9.88
C SER A 186 1.58 26.13 -10.11
N ALA A 187 1.70 24.81 -10.08
CA ALA A 187 0.53 23.94 -10.02
C ALA A 187 -0.35 24.39 -8.84
N SER A 188 -1.62 24.63 -9.11
CA SER A 188 -2.59 24.98 -8.07
C SER A 188 -2.56 23.92 -6.96
N PRO A 189 -2.59 24.33 -5.67
CA PRO A 189 -2.57 23.38 -4.57
C PRO A 189 -3.73 22.37 -4.69
N PRO A 190 -3.54 21.11 -4.31
CA PRO A 190 -4.59 20.11 -4.39
C PRO A 190 -5.80 20.57 -3.57
N THR A 191 -6.97 20.58 -4.18
CA THR A 191 -8.23 21.02 -3.57
C THR A 191 -8.74 20.07 -2.48
N THR A 192 -8.19 18.85 -2.40
CA THR A 192 -8.55 17.82 -1.42
C THR A 192 -7.46 17.67 -0.35
N PRO A 193 -7.84 17.57 0.95
CA PRO A 193 -6.89 17.41 2.02
C PRO A 193 -6.14 16.08 1.91
N PRO A 194 -4.87 16.02 2.38
CA PRO A 194 -4.09 14.78 2.37
C PRO A 194 -4.78 13.66 3.16
N LEU A 195 -4.81 12.47 2.57
CA LEU A 195 -5.37 11.27 3.16
C LEU A 195 -4.32 10.17 3.23
N ALA A 196 -4.06 9.66 4.42
CA ALA A 196 -3.24 8.48 4.63
C ALA A 196 -4.08 7.34 5.21
N VAL A 197 -4.04 6.17 4.57
CA VAL A 197 -4.73 4.98 5.06
C VAL A 197 -3.72 3.87 5.34
N VAL A 198 -3.78 3.29 6.53
CA VAL A 198 -2.96 2.12 6.89
C VAL A 198 -3.87 0.93 7.13
N VAL A 199 -3.74 -0.09 6.26
CA VAL A 199 -4.46 -1.36 6.39
C VAL A 199 -3.62 -2.31 7.23
N LYS A 200 -4.12 -2.74 8.39
CA LYS A 200 -3.37 -3.48 9.42
C LYS A 200 -3.85 -4.92 9.54
N PRO A 201 -3.48 -5.83 8.62
CA PRO A 201 -3.79 -7.24 8.79
C PRO A 201 -3.01 -7.84 9.96
N GLY A 202 -3.59 -8.84 10.61
CA GLY A 202 -2.88 -9.74 11.53
C GLY A 202 -1.94 -10.67 10.76
N GLY A 203 -2.23 -11.95 10.72
CA GLY A 203 -1.61 -12.86 9.73
C GLY A 203 -2.32 -12.75 8.38
N VAL A 204 -1.60 -12.95 7.27
CA VAL A 204 -2.24 -12.98 5.94
C VAL A 204 -2.24 -14.40 5.41
N SER A 205 -3.44 -14.95 5.19
CA SER A 205 -3.67 -16.29 4.66
C SER A 205 -4.10 -16.25 3.20
N GLY A 206 -4.02 -17.39 2.52
CA GLY A 206 -4.40 -17.56 1.11
C GLY A 206 -3.48 -18.58 0.43
N THR A 207 -3.41 -18.58 -0.88
CA THR A 207 -2.48 -19.44 -1.62
C THR A 207 -1.19 -18.68 -1.91
N LYS A 208 -0.08 -19.10 -1.30
CA LYS A 208 1.25 -18.52 -1.53
C LYS A 208 2.03 -19.41 -2.48
N ARG A 209 2.50 -18.84 -3.58
CA ARG A 209 3.44 -19.54 -4.47
C ARG A 209 4.84 -19.54 -3.86
N VAL A 210 5.42 -20.72 -3.74
CA VAL A 210 6.79 -20.92 -3.29
C VAL A 210 7.58 -21.55 -4.42
N GLY A 211 8.55 -20.80 -4.97
CA GLY A 211 9.26 -21.21 -6.19
C GLY A 211 8.35 -21.27 -7.42
N GLU A 212 8.77 -22.02 -8.44
CA GLU A 212 8.06 -22.07 -9.73
C GLU A 212 6.85 -23.04 -9.71
N ASN A 213 6.85 -24.07 -8.87
CA ASN A 213 5.93 -25.20 -8.98
C ASN A 213 5.07 -25.48 -7.73
N LEU A 214 5.32 -24.82 -6.60
CA LEU A 214 4.64 -25.11 -5.36
C LEU A 214 3.68 -23.97 -4.96
N ASN A 215 2.39 -24.29 -4.94
CA ASN A 215 1.36 -23.42 -4.37
C ASN A 215 1.00 -23.94 -2.99
N LEU A 216 1.40 -23.21 -1.94
CA LEU A 216 1.03 -23.55 -0.57
C LEU A 216 -0.33 -22.92 -0.23
N PRO A 217 -1.37 -23.74 0.01
CA PRO A 217 -2.68 -23.25 0.44
C PRO A 217 -2.64 -22.88 1.92
N LEU A 218 -2.02 -21.73 2.25
CA LEU A 218 -1.90 -21.26 3.64
C LEU A 218 -3.27 -21.12 4.33
N TRP A 219 -4.33 -20.93 3.56
CA TRP A 219 -5.69 -20.87 4.10
C TRP A 219 -6.11 -22.18 4.77
N MET A 220 -5.69 -23.35 4.27
CA MET A 220 -6.00 -24.64 4.91
C MET A 220 -5.43 -24.73 6.33
N LEU A 221 -4.25 -24.14 6.56
CA LEU A 221 -3.61 -24.12 7.87
C LEU A 221 -4.15 -22.99 8.75
N MET A 222 -4.45 -21.84 8.15
CA MET A 222 -4.76 -20.61 8.89
C MET A 222 -6.26 -20.42 9.17
N ASP A 223 -7.16 -20.91 8.31
CA ASP A 223 -8.60 -20.74 8.53
C ASP A 223 -9.09 -21.44 9.82
N PRO A 224 -8.65 -22.66 10.18
CA PRO A 224 -8.97 -23.26 11.48
C PRO A 224 -8.45 -22.43 12.66
N VAL A 225 -7.24 -21.86 12.54
CA VAL A 225 -6.69 -20.97 13.58
C VAL A 225 -7.57 -19.73 13.73
N THR A 226 -7.98 -19.13 12.62
CA THR A 226 -8.90 -17.98 12.62
C THR A 226 -10.20 -18.30 13.34
N MET A 227 -10.77 -19.50 13.13
CA MET A 227 -12.01 -19.92 13.77
C MET A 227 -11.87 -20.04 15.29
N VAL A 228 -10.76 -20.57 15.77
CA VAL A 228 -10.46 -20.65 17.21
C VAL A 228 -10.19 -19.28 17.78
N MET A 229 -9.36 -18.48 17.11
CA MET A 229 -8.96 -17.15 17.58
C MET A 229 -10.17 -16.21 17.74
N LYS A 230 -11.14 -16.24 16.81
CA LYS A 230 -12.37 -15.43 16.90
C LYS A 230 -13.14 -15.64 18.20
N ARG A 231 -13.03 -16.83 18.83
CA ARG A 231 -13.66 -17.11 20.13
C ARG A 231 -12.99 -16.43 21.32
N LEU A 232 -11.76 -15.91 21.13
CA LEU A 232 -11.00 -15.20 22.17
C LEU A 232 -11.32 -13.69 22.21
N GLY A 233 -12.46 -13.27 21.65
CA GLY A 233 -12.90 -11.88 21.66
C GLY A 233 -11.94 -10.95 20.91
N LYS A 234 -11.79 -9.72 21.42
CA LYS A 234 -10.96 -8.67 20.79
C LYS A 234 -9.51 -9.12 20.55
N PHE A 235 -8.89 -9.76 21.52
CA PHE A 235 -7.52 -10.28 21.37
C PHE A 235 -7.41 -11.26 20.19
N GLY A 236 -8.36 -12.17 20.08
CA GLY A 236 -8.39 -13.11 18.97
C GLY A 236 -8.63 -12.45 17.63
N MET A 237 -9.53 -11.47 17.56
CA MET A 237 -9.80 -10.72 16.31
C MET A 237 -8.59 -9.94 15.83
N GLU A 238 -7.85 -9.28 16.72
CA GLU A 238 -6.63 -8.53 16.38
C GLU A 238 -5.51 -9.41 15.85
N ASN A 239 -5.43 -10.67 16.29
CA ASN A 239 -4.35 -11.60 15.95
C ASN A 239 -4.76 -12.69 14.92
N SER A 240 -6.02 -12.73 14.53
CA SER A 240 -6.51 -13.74 13.58
C SER A 240 -5.93 -13.53 12.18
N PRO A 241 -5.58 -14.61 11.49
CA PRO A 241 -5.27 -14.55 10.06
C PRO A 241 -6.46 -14.02 9.24
N VAL A 242 -6.17 -13.20 8.25
CA VAL A 242 -7.14 -12.68 7.29
C VAL A 242 -6.75 -13.09 5.87
N ARG A 243 -7.72 -13.38 5.03
CA ARG A 243 -7.47 -13.76 3.63
C ARG A 243 -6.89 -12.58 2.86
N VAL A 244 -5.89 -12.87 2.02
CA VAL A 244 -5.17 -11.86 1.23
C VAL A 244 -6.10 -11.05 0.33
N GLU A 245 -7.18 -11.66 -0.14
CA GLU A 245 -8.17 -11.00 -0.99
C GLU A 245 -8.96 -9.93 -0.23
N ARG A 246 -9.26 -10.14 1.07
CA ARG A 246 -9.88 -9.11 1.92
C ARG A 246 -8.97 -7.92 2.12
N VAL A 247 -7.68 -8.17 2.35
CA VAL A 247 -6.66 -7.10 2.41
C VAL A 247 -6.60 -6.33 1.10
N ALA A 248 -6.58 -7.03 -0.03
CA ALA A 248 -6.55 -6.42 -1.35
C ALA A 248 -7.78 -5.53 -1.60
N LYS A 249 -8.98 -6.00 -1.28
CA LYS A 249 -10.22 -5.22 -1.41
C LYS A 249 -10.20 -3.97 -0.53
N ALA A 250 -9.73 -4.08 0.72
CA ALA A 250 -9.63 -2.96 1.64
C ALA A 250 -8.67 -1.88 1.11
N VAL A 251 -7.49 -2.30 0.63
CA VAL A 251 -6.50 -1.40 0.03
C VAL A 251 -7.06 -0.70 -1.21
N VAL A 252 -7.71 -1.46 -2.10
CA VAL A 252 -8.27 -0.89 -3.33
C VAL A 252 -9.45 0.04 -3.03
N ASN A 253 -10.31 -0.30 -2.06
CA ASN A 253 -11.35 0.60 -1.59
C ASN A 253 -10.74 1.91 -1.07
N ALA A 254 -9.75 1.83 -0.18
CA ALA A 254 -9.07 3.02 0.35
C ALA A 254 -8.41 3.88 -0.74
N ALA A 255 -7.89 3.25 -1.80
CA ALA A 255 -7.26 3.96 -2.90
C ALA A 255 -8.24 4.66 -3.84
N LEU A 256 -9.47 4.14 -3.99
CA LEU A 256 -10.43 4.56 -5.02
C LEU A 256 -11.65 5.30 -4.47
N SER A 257 -12.07 5.03 -3.22
CA SER A 257 -13.32 5.54 -2.67
C SER A 257 -13.18 7.00 -2.23
N ASP A 258 -13.70 7.89 -3.03
CA ASP A 258 -13.91 9.29 -2.65
C ASP A 258 -15.26 9.47 -1.90
N ASP A 259 -16.15 8.48 -1.99
CA ASP A 259 -17.55 8.56 -1.54
C ASP A 259 -17.76 8.10 -0.09
N GLU A 260 -16.79 7.40 0.52
CA GLU A 260 -16.87 7.08 1.94
C GLU A 260 -16.48 8.31 2.77
N ALA A 261 -17.37 8.77 3.65
CA ALA A 261 -17.15 9.97 4.47
C ALA A 261 -15.79 9.97 5.19
N ARG A 262 -15.32 8.80 5.66
CA ARG A 262 -14.02 8.66 6.31
C ARG A 262 -12.81 8.87 5.39
N PHE A 263 -12.98 8.73 4.07
CA PHE A 263 -11.93 8.94 3.08
C PHE A 263 -12.01 10.30 2.41
N SER A 264 -13.15 10.97 2.47
CA SER A 264 -13.36 12.28 1.86
C SER A 264 -12.89 13.43 2.74
N SER A 265 -12.87 13.25 4.06
CA SER A 265 -12.47 14.29 5.02
C SER A 265 -10.95 14.53 5.07
N GLY A 266 -10.14 13.69 4.43
CA GLY A 266 -8.69 13.69 4.61
C GLY A 266 -8.26 13.17 5.98
N GLY A 267 -6.97 13.27 6.28
CA GLY A 267 -6.43 12.85 7.57
C GLY A 267 -5.93 11.40 7.57
N TYR A 268 -5.80 10.84 8.76
CA TYR A 268 -5.32 9.47 8.96
C TYR A 268 -6.48 8.52 9.21
N VAL A 269 -6.51 7.42 8.47
CA VAL A 269 -7.49 6.34 8.64
C VAL A 269 -6.77 5.02 8.85
N GLU A 270 -7.19 4.27 9.85
CA GLU A 270 -6.76 2.89 10.09
C GLU A 270 -7.87 1.92 9.71
N ILE A 271 -7.52 0.87 8.95
CA ILE A 271 -8.39 -0.29 8.73
C ILE A 271 -7.80 -1.43 9.54
N SER A 272 -8.44 -1.75 10.66
CA SER A 272 -7.97 -2.74 11.61
C SER A 272 -8.15 -4.18 11.09
N ASN A 273 -7.47 -5.15 11.75
CA ASN A 273 -7.68 -6.57 11.43
C ASN A 273 -9.12 -7.03 11.74
N GLU A 274 -9.72 -6.51 12.79
CA GLU A 274 -11.12 -6.78 13.13
C GLU A 274 -12.04 -6.33 11.99
N GLU A 275 -11.86 -5.11 11.49
CA GLU A 275 -12.62 -4.60 10.35
C GLU A 275 -12.42 -5.45 9.08
N LEU A 276 -11.18 -5.87 8.81
CA LEU A 276 -10.89 -6.77 7.69
C LEU A 276 -11.62 -8.11 7.81
N LEU A 277 -11.89 -8.59 9.01
CA LEU A 277 -12.55 -9.87 9.28
C LEU A 277 -14.08 -9.78 9.31
N THR A 278 -14.63 -8.63 9.65
CA THR A 278 -16.07 -8.47 9.92
C THR A 278 -16.81 -7.65 8.89
N ASN A 279 -16.14 -6.73 8.20
CA ASN A 279 -16.80 -5.86 7.24
C ASN A 279 -17.18 -6.62 5.94
N PRO A 280 -18.49 -6.72 5.63
CA PRO A 280 -18.97 -7.45 4.45
C PRO A 280 -18.51 -6.85 3.11
N LYS A 281 -18.10 -5.57 3.08
CA LYS A 281 -17.52 -4.94 1.87
C LYS A 281 -16.25 -5.65 1.40
N TYR A 282 -15.58 -6.40 2.27
CA TYR A 282 -14.36 -7.14 1.94
C TYR A 282 -14.62 -8.63 1.68
N ASP A 283 -15.88 -9.09 1.72
CA ASP A 283 -16.26 -10.48 1.40
C ASP A 283 -16.05 -10.84 -0.09
N PHE A 284 -16.00 -12.15 -0.37
CA PHE A 284 -15.77 -12.70 -1.72
C PHE A 284 -17.06 -12.71 -2.55
#